data_0e04f679b801c76dee8f1cc29b32788e
#
_entry.id   0e04f679b801c76dee8f1cc29b32788e
#
_cell.length_a   1.000
_cell.length_b   1.000
_cell.length_c   1.000
_cell.angle_alpha   90.00
_cell.angle_beta   90.00
_cell.angle_gamma   90.00
#
_symmetry.space_group_name_H-M   'P 1'
#
loop_
_entity.id
_entity.type
_entity.pdbx_description
1 polymer ?
#
loop_
_entity_poly.entity_id
_entity_poly.type
_entity_poly.pdbx_seq_one_letter_code
_entity_poly.pdbx_strand_id
1 'polypeptide(L)'
;MTEQDDVARDLVQRAHAAEVRPTFDIEAGVIELLARAKVEGLRLSAPGPVTSQAAASGAHRSAPARRSEMSVSGHLATCRAPMPDDHRLHQIESVTDAALAHLDIEDLLVELLDRVRELLEVDTAAVLLLDSSGQQLVATAARGLEAEVRQGIHIPMGKGFAGRVAAEKRPVIIERVDRRNVLNPILLGQGICSLLGVPLLSGGTVLGVLHVGTFVLRRFTDDDVSLLQIVADRVAFATQSRRAEVERIAAAVLQRSLLSARLPVVPGLELAARYVPAGSGVVGGDWYDVFTLPSGWLCLVMGDVVGRGLRAADVMGRLRSALRAYALLGGDPAEVLGRLDQQVQHFEPEAMATVLVAMFEPSLDRLHLSSAGHPPPVLAVSGQPAALLDVPSDHPVGVPGGLRRRTMTIHLPPGALLCFYTDGLVERRDASLDLSLERLCASVVVDPVESVCAEVMAQLVGVDTPGDDVAVLAVRRQDSGEIGPLDLVVPALPWSLRDIRVAVRRWLSAVGAAPRTVADLLVAVGEACSNAVDHAYGPGGGTVTVHIELQQPDVLATIRDTGHWRPPRSADRGRGTLFMRNCSDDLRIDHGPTGTTVVIRRSLAEQAPQ
;
A
#
# COMPACT_ATOMS: atom_id res chain seq x y z
N MET A 1 -1.24 -43.26 24.54
CA MET A 1 -2.15 -42.14 24.80
C MET A 1 -1.42 -41.20 25.72
N THR A 2 -0.85 -40.17 25.17
CA THR A 2 0.11 -39.29 25.84
C THR A 2 -0.56 -37.93 26.07
N GLU A 3 -0.13 -37.21 27.05
CA GLU A 3 -0.54 -35.89 27.51
C GLU A 3 -0.75 -34.84 26.37
N GLN A 4 -0.15 -35.09 25.20
CA GLN A 4 -0.32 -34.26 23.98
C GLN A 4 -1.68 -34.44 23.28
N ASP A 5 -2.34 -35.59 23.45
CA ASP A 5 -3.68 -35.84 22.86
C ASP A 5 -4.80 -35.13 23.63
N ASP A 6 -4.60 -34.89 24.93
CA ASP A 6 -5.56 -34.17 25.76
C ASP A 6 -5.50 -32.65 25.55
N VAL A 7 -4.30 -32.09 25.30
CA VAL A 7 -4.13 -30.67 24.97
C VAL A 7 -4.74 -30.32 23.61
N ALA A 8 -4.60 -31.22 22.64
CA ALA A 8 -5.21 -31.05 21.32
C ALA A 8 -6.74 -31.09 21.35
N ARG A 9 -7.34 -31.96 22.21
CA ARG A 9 -8.80 -32.02 22.40
C ARG A 9 -9.35 -30.80 23.12
N ASP A 10 -8.66 -30.27 24.12
CA ASP A 10 -9.07 -29.05 24.84
C ASP A 10 -9.02 -27.81 23.94
N LEU A 11 -8.03 -27.70 23.04
CA LEU A 11 -7.94 -26.64 22.01
C LEU A 11 -9.07 -26.72 20.98
N VAL A 12 -9.45 -27.91 20.54
CA VAL A 12 -10.57 -28.10 19.60
C VAL A 12 -11.92 -27.81 20.25
N GLN A 13 -12.10 -28.16 21.53
CA GLN A 13 -13.33 -27.83 22.27
C GLN A 13 -13.48 -26.33 22.54
N ARG A 14 -12.39 -25.61 22.81
CA ARG A 14 -12.41 -24.15 22.95
C ARG A 14 -12.66 -23.43 21.64
N ALA A 15 -12.19 -23.97 20.52
CA ALA A 15 -12.46 -23.43 19.19
C ALA A 15 -13.95 -23.61 18.77
N HIS A 16 -14.64 -24.65 19.23
CA HIS A 16 -16.07 -24.88 18.95
C HIS A 16 -17.01 -24.08 19.86
N ALA A 17 -16.53 -23.56 21.00
CA ALA A 17 -17.33 -22.74 21.93
C ALA A 17 -17.31 -21.24 21.62
N ALA A 18 -16.48 -20.80 20.64
CA ALA A 18 -16.40 -19.44 20.18
C ALA A 18 -17.12 -19.26 18.84
N GLU A 19 -18.44 -19.41 18.81
CA GLU A 19 -19.28 -18.83 17.76
C GLU A 19 -19.35 -17.31 17.93
N VAL A 20 -18.27 -16.62 17.59
CA VAL A 20 -18.27 -15.19 17.32
C VAL A 20 -17.84 -15.03 15.86
N ARG A 21 -18.78 -14.66 15.01
CA ARG A 21 -18.48 -14.17 13.67
C ARG A 21 -17.58 -12.95 13.81
N PRO A 22 -16.34 -12.94 13.31
CA PRO A 22 -15.54 -11.73 13.28
C PRO A 22 -16.05 -10.85 12.14
N THR A 23 -16.87 -9.87 12.47
CA THR A 23 -16.90 -8.64 11.70
C THR A 23 -15.57 -7.94 12.01
N PHE A 24 -14.60 -8.09 11.12
CA PHE A 24 -13.36 -7.32 11.18
C PHE A 24 -13.73 -5.85 10.92
N ASP A 25 -13.81 -5.08 11.98
CA ASP A 25 -13.91 -3.64 11.93
C ASP A 25 -12.50 -3.11 11.61
N ILE A 26 -12.30 -2.70 10.35
CA ILE A 26 -11.01 -2.20 9.83
C ILE A 26 -10.59 -0.94 10.60
N GLU A 27 -11.54 -0.13 11.08
CA GLU A 27 -11.25 1.05 11.90
C GLU A 27 -10.64 0.65 13.26
N ALA A 28 -11.16 -0.37 13.92
CA ALA A 28 -10.60 -0.88 15.17
C ALA A 28 -9.18 -1.46 14.99
N GLY A 29 -8.93 -2.14 13.88
CA GLY A 29 -7.60 -2.68 13.54
C GLY A 29 -6.56 -1.61 13.26
N VAL A 30 -6.92 -0.52 12.58
CA VAL A 30 -6.02 0.60 12.29
C VAL A 30 -5.73 1.41 13.56
N ILE A 31 -6.71 1.62 14.43
CA ILE A 31 -6.53 2.31 15.72
C ILE A 31 -5.60 1.50 16.64
N GLU A 32 -5.74 0.18 16.68
CA GLU A 32 -4.87 -0.69 17.49
C GLU A 32 -3.42 -0.73 16.94
N LEU A 33 -3.23 -0.70 15.62
CA LEU A 33 -1.92 -0.61 14.98
C LEU A 33 -1.23 0.74 15.25
N LEU A 34 -1.97 1.84 15.22
CA LEU A 34 -1.48 3.17 15.56
C LEU A 34 -1.16 3.31 17.07
N ALA A 35 -1.96 2.68 17.94
CA ALA A 35 -1.69 2.61 19.37
C ALA A 35 -0.42 1.82 19.69
N ARG A 36 -0.17 0.68 19.00
CA ARG A 36 1.07 -0.10 19.13
C ARG A 36 2.30 0.66 18.63
N ALA A 37 2.21 1.37 17.51
CA ALA A 37 3.30 2.20 17.00
C ALA A 37 3.68 3.34 17.98
N LYS A 38 2.71 3.88 18.71
CA LYS A 38 2.94 4.90 19.74
C LYS A 38 3.61 4.34 21.01
N VAL A 39 3.34 3.09 21.34
CA VAL A 39 3.95 2.37 22.50
C VAL A 39 5.39 1.93 22.19
N GLU A 40 5.71 1.60 20.94
CA GLU A 40 7.05 1.16 20.53
C GLU A 40 8.05 2.28 20.25
N GLY A 41 7.69 3.54 20.48
CA GLY A 41 8.62 4.67 20.45
C GLY A 41 9.23 5.01 19.09
N LEU A 42 8.61 4.59 17.97
CA LEU A 42 9.03 4.95 16.62
C LEU A 42 8.71 6.41 16.33
N ARG A 43 9.68 7.30 16.56
CA ARG A 43 9.62 8.69 16.11
C ARG A 43 9.76 8.75 14.60
N LEU A 44 8.67 9.03 13.92
CA LEU A 44 8.69 9.44 12.52
C LEU A 44 9.24 10.87 12.46
N SER A 45 10.49 11.02 12.05
CA SER A 45 11.10 12.32 11.78
C SER A 45 10.47 12.91 10.52
N ALA A 46 9.80 14.02 10.67
CA ALA A 46 9.34 14.84 9.54
C ALA A 46 10.55 15.44 8.79
N PRO A 47 10.55 15.53 7.45
CA PRO A 47 11.58 16.25 6.72
C PRO A 47 11.42 17.76 6.97
N GLY A 48 12.50 18.39 7.44
CA GLY A 48 12.57 19.83 7.66
C GLY A 48 12.44 20.64 6.36
N PRO A 49 12.06 21.91 6.47
CA PRO A 49 11.87 22.77 5.31
C PRO A 49 13.20 23.11 4.64
N VAL A 50 13.23 22.97 3.33
CA VAL A 50 14.34 23.39 2.47
C VAL A 50 14.33 24.91 2.41
N THR A 51 15.32 25.55 3.03
CA THR A 51 15.58 26.99 2.87
C THR A 51 16.30 27.24 1.55
N SER A 52 15.64 27.89 0.61
CA SER A 52 16.30 28.47 -0.56
C SER A 52 16.88 29.82 -0.17
N GLN A 53 18.21 29.93 -0.17
CA GLN A 53 18.93 31.19 -0.19
C GLN A 53 18.92 31.74 -1.60
N ALA A 54 18.30 32.90 -1.79
CA ALA A 54 18.60 33.78 -2.92
C ALA A 54 19.00 35.13 -2.39
N ALA A 55 20.21 35.53 -2.73
CA ALA A 55 20.83 36.80 -2.43
C ALA A 55 20.19 37.94 -3.25
N ALA A 56 19.95 39.08 -2.63
CA ALA A 56 19.82 40.34 -3.34
C ALA A 56 20.40 41.48 -2.49
N SER A 57 21.30 42.17 -3.08
CA SER A 57 22.01 43.34 -2.66
C SER A 57 21.21 44.64 -2.85
N GLY A 58 21.46 45.64 -2.02
CA GLY A 58 21.49 47.04 -2.45
C GLY A 58 20.49 47.98 -1.79
N ALA A 59 20.82 48.58 -0.75
CA ALA A 59 21.20 49.99 -0.53
C ALA A 59 20.11 51.09 -0.57
N HIS A 60 20.17 51.88 0.49
CA HIS A 60 20.00 53.30 0.71
C HIS A 60 18.70 53.87 1.28
N ARG A 61 18.80 54.28 2.56
CA ARG A 61 18.70 55.63 3.14
C ARG A 61 17.38 56.39 2.86
N SER A 62 16.69 56.99 3.79
CA SER A 62 17.00 57.84 4.93
C SER A 62 15.71 58.31 5.61
N ALA A 63 15.71 58.46 6.90
CA ALA A 63 14.80 59.31 7.68
C ALA A 63 15.25 60.78 7.55
N PRO A 64 14.66 61.81 8.16
CA PRO A 64 13.66 61.87 9.25
C PRO A 64 12.71 63.09 9.20
N ALA A 65 11.88 63.17 10.19
CA ALA A 65 11.56 64.35 11.01
C ALA A 65 10.26 65.14 10.84
N ARG A 66 9.61 65.21 11.95
CA ARG A 66 9.16 66.32 12.79
C ARG A 66 7.77 66.96 12.57
N ARG A 67 7.05 66.85 13.69
CA ARG A 67 6.35 67.89 14.49
C ARG A 67 5.31 68.79 13.81
N SER A 68 4.14 68.90 14.35
CA SER A 68 3.75 69.77 15.48
C SER A 68 2.22 69.72 15.68
N GLU A 69 1.87 69.56 16.88
CA GLU A 69 0.91 70.28 17.73
C GLU A 69 -0.06 71.25 17.04
N MET A 70 -1.37 71.09 17.28
CA MET A 70 -2.03 71.96 18.28
C MET A 70 -3.50 71.61 18.44
N SER A 71 -3.91 71.59 19.65
CA SER A 71 -5.20 71.58 20.30
C SER A 71 -6.25 72.51 19.69
N VAL A 72 -7.51 72.07 19.75
CA VAL A 72 -8.61 72.88 20.30
C VAL A 72 -9.76 72.01 20.73
N SER A 73 -10.22 72.29 21.90
CA SER A 73 -11.36 71.83 22.68
C SER A 73 -12.71 71.91 21.98
N GLY A 74 -13.59 70.95 22.22
CA GLY A 74 -15.01 71.05 21.86
C GLY A 74 -15.80 69.86 22.35
N HIS A 75 -16.37 69.99 23.53
CA HIS A 75 -17.37 69.11 24.12
C HIS A 75 -18.59 68.93 23.19
N LEU A 76 -18.90 67.70 22.83
CA LEU A 76 -20.28 67.24 22.59
C LEU A 76 -20.32 65.72 22.91
N ALA A 77 -20.85 65.44 24.06
CA ALA A 77 -21.25 64.10 24.46
C ALA A 77 -22.40 63.61 23.57
N THR A 78 -22.13 62.71 22.68
CA THR A 78 -23.14 61.86 22.05
C THR A 78 -22.92 60.43 22.55
N CYS A 79 -23.85 59.99 23.39
CA CYS A 79 -23.99 58.57 23.72
C CYS A 79 -24.12 57.78 22.42
N ARG A 80 -23.05 57.11 22.00
CA ARG A 80 -23.09 56.09 20.97
C ARG A 80 -23.43 54.76 21.64
N ALA A 81 -24.67 54.30 21.45
CA ALA A 81 -25.04 52.92 21.76
C ALA A 81 -24.04 51.98 21.09
N PRO A 82 -23.54 50.93 21.73
CA PRO A 82 -22.63 49.97 21.11
C PRO A 82 -23.33 49.35 19.93
N MET A 83 -22.69 49.45 18.77
CA MET A 83 -23.16 48.83 17.52
C MET A 83 -23.17 47.31 17.71
N PRO A 84 -24.27 46.62 17.41
CA PRO A 84 -24.39 45.16 17.63
C PRO A 84 -23.41 44.33 16.78
N ASP A 85 -22.79 44.92 15.74
CA ASP A 85 -21.91 44.18 14.81
C ASP A 85 -20.50 43.91 15.34
N ASP A 86 -19.92 44.75 16.20
CA ASP A 86 -18.54 44.54 16.71
C ASP A 86 -18.47 43.33 17.65
N HIS A 87 -19.54 43.07 18.39
CA HIS A 87 -19.57 41.92 19.32
C HIS A 87 -19.72 40.60 18.55
N ARG A 88 -20.50 40.61 17.47
CA ARG A 88 -20.64 39.45 16.55
C ARG A 88 -19.36 39.13 15.79
N LEU A 89 -18.63 40.13 15.32
CA LEU A 89 -17.35 39.93 14.66
C LEU A 89 -16.30 39.31 15.59
N HIS A 90 -16.19 39.77 16.82
CA HIS A 90 -15.30 39.18 17.83
C HIS A 90 -15.69 37.75 18.22
N GLN A 91 -16.97 37.42 18.26
CA GLN A 91 -17.45 36.05 18.51
C GLN A 91 -17.11 35.10 17.38
N ILE A 92 -17.21 35.55 16.13
CA ILE A 92 -16.83 34.76 14.92
C ILE A 92 -15.30 34.59 14.86
N GLU A 93 -14.53 35.63 15.16
CA GLU A 93 -13.06 35.58 15.17
C GLU A 93 -12.53 34.59 16.21
N SER A 94 -13.14 34.51 17.38
CA SER A 94 -12.72 33.56 18.45
C SER A 94 -12.89 32.09 18.05
N VAL A 95 -13.84 31.77 17.16
CA VAL A 95 -14.11 30.42 16.65
C VAL A 95 -13.22 30.09 15.43
N THR A 96 -12.70 31.12 14.74
CA THR A 96 -11.90 30.97 13.51
C THR A 96 -10.39 31.03 13.73
N ASP A 97 -9.92 31.02 14.97
CA ASP A 97 -8.50 31.17 15.32
C ASP A 97 -7.63 30.08 14.67
N ALA A 98 -6.58 30.51 13.95
CA ALA A 98 -5.64 29.64 13.23
C ALA A 98 -4.85 28.68 14.15
N ALA A 99 -4.80 28.95 15.45
CA ALA A 99 -4.14 28.12 16.45
C ALA A 99 -4.80 26.73 16.60
N LEU A 100 -6.09 26.59 16.22
CA LEU A 100 -6.82 25.33 16.26
C LEU A 100 -6.43 24.33 15.18
N ALA A 101 -5.71 24.77 14.13
CA ALA A 101 -5.36 23.92 12.98
C ALA A 101 -4.32 22.81 13.31
N HIS A 102 -3.65 22.89 14.46
CA HIS A 102 -2.59 21.96 14.86
C HIS A 102 -3.01 20.94 15.92
N LEU A 103 -4.25 21.01 16.41
CA LEU A 103 -4.77 20.09 17.43
C LEU A 103 -5.23 18.76 16.80
N ASP A 104 -5.13 17.68 17.55
CA ASP A 104 -5.83 16.44 17.22
C ASP A 104 -7.35 16.67 17.24
N ILE A 105 -8.11 15.83 16.48
CA ILE A 105 -9.55 16.06 16.32
C ILE A 105 -10.31 16.09 17.64
N GLU A 106 -9.92 15.24 18.60
CA GLU A 106 -10.53 15.18 19.92
C GLU A 106 -10.27 16.46 20.70
N ASP A 107 -9.02 16.93 20.71
CA ASP A 107 -8.63 18.18 21.39
C ASP A 107 -9.28 19.40 20.72
N LEU A 108 -9.39 19.40 19.39
CA LEU A 108 -10.08 20.44 18.64
C LEU A 108 -11.57 20.50 18.99
N LEU A 109 -12.25 19.35 19.01
CA LEU A 109 -13.67 19.30 19.34
C LEU A 109 -13.91 19.76 20.77
N VAL A 110 -13.05 19.34 21.69
CA VAL A 110 -13.09 19.72 23.09
C VAL A 110 -12.95 21.23 23.27
N GLU A 111 -11.96 21.86 22.64
CA GLU A 111 -11.74 23.31 22.67
C GLU A 111 -12.91 24.09 22.07
N LEU A 112 -13.45 23.61 20.94
CA LEU A 112 -14.65 24.23 20.33
C LEU A 112 -15.87 24.13 21.23
N LEU A 113 -16.06 23.01 21.94
CA LEU A 113 -17.16 22.84 22.87
C LEU A 113 -17.02 23.75 24.09
N ASP A 114 -15.82 23.97 24.63
CA ASP A 114 -15.61 24.94 25.72
C ASP A 114 -15.95 26.36 25.30
N ARG A 115 -15.50 26.77 24.07
CA ARG A 115 -15.86 28.09 23.50
C ARG A 115 -17.37 28.25 23.27
N VAL A 116 -18.04 27.21 22.81
CA VAL A 116 -19.51 27.21 22.64
C VAL A 116 -20.21 27.42 23.95
N ARG A 117 -19.75 26.74 25.01
CA ARG A 117 -20.35 26.89 26.36
C ARG A 117 -20.21 28.30 26.88
N GLU A 118 -19.05 28.92 26.71
CA GLU A 118 -18.79 30.29 27.12
C GLU A 118 -19.60 31.30 26.32
N LEU A 119 -19.61 31.18 24.96
CA LEU A 119 -20.29 32.10 24.07
C LEU A 119 -21.82 32.08 24.19
N LEU A 120 -22.39 30.89 24.38
CA LEU A 120 -23.84 30.73 24.54
C LEU A 120 -24.29 30.74 26.00
N GLU A 121 -23.35 30.85 26.97
CA GLU A 121 -23.65 30.77 28.42
C GLU A 121 -24.52 29.54 28.74
N VAL A 122 -24.08 28.33 28.27
CA VAL A 122 -24.78 27.06 28.47
C VAL A 122 -23.98 26.13 29.37
N ASP A 123 -24.64 25.20 30.03
CA ASP A 123 -24.03 24.31 31.00
C ASP A 123 -23.34 23.13 30.35
N THR A 124 -23.86 22.66 29.20
CA THR A 124 -23.38 21.47 28.52
C THR A 124 -23.28 21.67 27.03
N ALA A 125 -22.32 21.00 26.41
CA ALA A 125 -22.18 20.91 24.94
C ALA A 125 -21.66 19.53 24.53
N ALA A 126 -22.19 18.94 23.47
CA ALA A 126 -21.72 17.66 22.95
C ALA A 126 -21.82 17.55 21.43
N VAL A 127 -20.87 16.81 20.86
CA VAL A 127 -20.84 16.41 19.44
C VAL A 127 -21.08 14.91 19.35
N LEU A 128 -22.06 14.53 18.55
CA LEU A 128 -22.31 13.17 18.14
C LEU A 128 -22.03 13.05 16.65
N LEU A 129 -21.20 12.09 16.24
CA LEU A 129 -20.91 11.82 14.83
C LEU A 129 -21.64 10.57 14.36
N LEU A 130 -21.99 10.54 13.08
CA LEU A 130 -22.55 9.35 12.43
C LEU A 130 -21.49 8.24 12.37
N ASP A 131 -21.90 7.03 12.71
CA ASP A 131 -21.10 5.82 12.55
C ASP A 131 -20.87 5.47 11.08
N SER A 132 -20.02 4.48 10.81
CA SER A 132 -19.71 4.03 9.45
C SER A 132 -20.92 3.45 8.70
N SER A 133 -21.95 2.96 9.42
CA SER A 133 -23.19 2.47 8.81
C SER A 133 -24.14 3.60 8.38
N GLY A 134 -23.94 4.82 8.87
CA GLY A 134 -24.84 5.96 8.65
C GLY A 134 -26.19 5.83 9.36
N GLN A 135 -26.34 4.89 10.30
CA GLN A 135 -27.61 4.58 10.94
C GLN A 135 -27.69 5.08 12.40
N GLN A 136 -26.54 5.33 13.02
CA GLN A 136 -26.49 5.72 14.44
C GLN A 136 -25.55 6.91 14.64
N LEU A 137 -25.92 7.78 15.56
CA LEU A 137 -25.10 8.85 16.08
C LEU A 137 -24.37 8.36 17.33
N VAL A 138 -23.05 8.56 17.39
CA VAL A 138 -22.17 8.14 18.49
C VAL A 138 -21.62 9.39 19.16
N ALA A 139 -21.73 9.48 20.50
CA ALA A 139 -21.14 10.58 21.25
C ALA A 139 -19.61 10.54 21.17
N THR A 140 -19.03 11.59 20.56
CA THR A 140 -17.59 11.66 20.24
C THR A 140 -16.84 12.62 21.16
N ALA A 141 -17.43 13.78 21.46
CA ALA A 141 -16.87 14.76 22.38
C ALA A 141 -17.97 15.44 23.19
N ALA A 142 -17.70 15.74 24.46
CA ALA A 142 -18.66 16.42 25.34
C ALA A 142 -17.97 17.28 26.40
N ARG A 143 -18.64 18.33 26.79
CA ARG A 143 -18.35 19.18 27.95
C ARG A 143 -19.57 19.30 28.87
N GLY A 144 -19.39 18.96 30.15
CA GLY A 144 -20.51 18.84 31.07
C GLY A 144 -21.36 17.59 30.89
N LEU A 145 -21.04 16.76 29.92
CA LEU A 145 -21.71 15.50 29.55
C LEU A 145 -20.70 14.38 29.22
N GLU A 146 -19.54 14.39 29.84
CA GLU A 146 -18.46 13.43 29.53
C GLU A 146 -18.88 11.96 29.72
N ALA A 147 -19.94 11.74 30.49
CA ALA A 147 -20.54 10.41 30.65
C ALA A 147 -21.12 9.85 29.32
N GLU A 148 -21.60 10.70 28.41
CA GLU A 148 -22.10 10.28 27.09
C GLU A 148 -21.01 9.60 26.27
N VAL A 149 -19.82 10.22 26.23
CA VAL A 149 -18.66 9.70 25.50
C VAL A 149 -18.13 8.43 26.16
N ARG A 150 -17.96 8.45 27.50
CA ARG A 150 -17.44 7.29 28.25
C ARG A 150 -18.33 6.05 28.19
N GLN A 151 -19.66 6.25 28.10
CA GLN A 151 -20.62 5.14 27.99
C GLN A 151 -20.92 4.75 26.54
N GLY A 152 -20.31 5.44 25.55
CA GLY A 152 -20.51 5.16 24.15
C GLY A 152 -21.99 5.25 23.76
N ILE A 153 -22.64 6.38 24.04
CA ILE A 153 -24.07 6.55 23.72
C ILE A 153 -24.29 6.50 22.23
N HIS A 154 -25.20 5.61 21.81
CA HIS A 154 -25.66 5.46 20.42
C HIS A 154 -27.12 5.88 20.29
N ILE A 155 -27.39 6.81 19.38
CA ILE A 155 -28.74 7.32 19.10
C ILE A 155 -29.12 6.97 17.66
N PRO A 156 -30.15 6.14 17.42
CA PRO A 156 -30.59 5.86 16.07
C PRO A 156 -31.05 7.08 15.29
N MET A 157 -30.74 7.14 14.01
CA MET A 157 -31.20 8.19 13.09
C MET A 157 -32.73 8.33 13.17
N GLY A 158 -33.22 9.57 13.24
CA GLY A 158 -34.65 9.87 13.33
C GLY A 158 -35.30 9.67 14.71
N LYS A 159 -34.59 9.12 15.71
CA LYS A 159 -35.15 8.86 17.02
C LYS A 159 -34.57 9.78 18.11
N GLY A 160 -35.43 10.16 19.04
CA GLY A 160 -35.06 11.09 20.11
C GLY A 160 -34.69 12.48 19.61
N PHE A 161 -34.04 13.27 20.45
CA PHE A 161 -33.65 14.64 20.11
C PHE A 161 -32.56 14.68 19.02
N ALA A 162 -31.39 14.13 19.29
CA ALA A 162 -30.27 14.19 18.34
C ALA A 162 -30.58 13.47 17.01
N GLY A 163 -31.23 12.28 17.07
CA GLY A 163 -31.63 11.56 15.86
C GLY A 163 -32.59 12.35 14.97
N ARG A 164 -33.50 13.16 15.56
CA ARG A 164 -34.38 14.06 14.82
C ARG A 164 -33.62 15.21 14.15
N VAL A 165 -32.71 15.86 14.86
CA VAL A 165 -31.84 16.92 14.31
C VAL A 165 -31.13 16.40 13.05
N ALA A 166 -30.56 15.20 13.12
CA ALA A 166 -29.85 14.57 12.01
C ALA A 166 -30.80 14.23 10.83
N ALA A 167 -31.94 13.60 11.10
CA ALA A 167 -32.88 13.18 10.07
C ALA A 167 -33.58 14.36 9.38
N GLU A 168 -33.98 15.37 10.13
CA GLU A 168 -34.67 16.57 9.62
C GLU A 168 -33.68 17.58 9.00
N LYS A 169 -32.38 17.43 9.22
CA LYS A 169 -31.30 18.31 8.74
C LYS A 169 -31.54 19.79 9.08
N ARG A 170 -32.15 20.05 10.22
CA ARG A 170 -32.48 21.39 10.68
C ARG A 170 -32.34 21.51 12.21
N PRO A 171 -32.15 22.73 12.72
CA PRO A 171 -32.12 22.97 14.17
C PRO A 171 -33.40 22.48 14.86
N VAL A 172 -33.24 21.92 16.06
CA VAL A 172 -34.35 21.52 16.93
C VAL A 172 -34.12 22.09 18.31
N ILE A 173 -35.13 22.77 18.85
CA ILE A 173 -35.16 23.31 20.21
C ILE A 173 -36.13 22.48 21.06
N ILE A 174 -35.71 22.13 22.28
CA ILE A 174 -36.56 21.53 23.29
C ILE A 174 -36.56 22.48 24.50
N GLU A 175 -37.68 23.19 24.69
CA GLU A 175 -37.83 24.13 25.78
C GLU A 175 -37.92 23.43 27.16
N ARG A 176 -38.46 22.22 27.20
CA ARG A 176 -38.53 21.37 28.39
C ARG A 176 -38.22 19.93 28.07
N VAL A 177 -37.12 19.43 28.62
CA VAL A 177 -36.67 18.04 28.47
C VAL A 177 -37.59 17.11 29.26
N ASP A 178 -38.07 16.06 28.58
CA ASP A 178 -38.82 14.95 29.17
C ASP A 178 -38.50 13.59 28.46
N ARG A 179 -39.03 12.49 29.01
CA ARG A 179 -38.82 11.15 28.46
C ARG A 179 -39.46 10.90 27.09
N ARG A 180 -40.31 11.83 26.59
CA ARG A 180 -40.97 11.70 25.28
C ARG A 180 -40.13 12.31 24.17
N ASN A 181 -39.33 13.32 24.49
CA ASN A 181 -38.56 14.08 23.53
C ASN A 181 -37.05 13.75 23.54
N VAL A 182 -36.52 13.11 24.58
CA VAL A 182 -35.13 12.72 24.74
C VAL A 182 -35.03 11.23 25.06
N LEU A 183 -34.24 10.48 24.23
CA LEU A 183 -33.96 9.05 24.45
C LEU A 183 -32.71 8.82 25.33
N ASN A 184 -31.77 9.75 25.33
CA ASN A 184 -30.54 9.62 26.05
C ASN A 184 -30.77 9.67 27.57
N PRO A 185 -30.51 8.58 28.31
CA PRO A 185 -30.77 8.53 29.74
C PRO A 185 -29.87 9.45 30.55
N ILE A 186 -28.68 9.81 30.01
CA ILE A 186 -27.74 10.71 30.70
C ILE A 186 -28.30 12.12 30.75
N LEU A 187 -28.87 12.63 29.64
CA LEU A 187 -29.51 13.96 29.62
C LEU A 187 -30.65 14.07 30.64
N LEU A 188 -31.44 13.00 30.76
CA LEU A 188 -32.53 12.93 31.74
C LEU A 188 -32.01 12.83 33.19
N GLY A 189 -30.95 12.06 33.41
CA GLY A 189 -30.37 11.79 34.72
C GLY A 189 -29.59 12.98 35.30
N GLN A 190 -29.01 13.82 34.47
CA GLN A 190 -28.25 15.00 34.89
C GLN A 190 -29.12 16.26 35.13
N GLY A 191 -30.42 16.18 34.86
CA GLY A 191 -31.33 17.29 35.17
C GLY A 191 -31.30 18.41 34.12
N ILE A 192 -30.95 18.11 32.89
CA ILE A 192 -31.01 19.08 31.79
C ILE A 192 -32.45 19.52 31.56
N CYS A 193 -32.68 20.83 31.54
CA CYS A 193 -33.98 21.42 31.40
C CYS A 193 -34.34 21.82 29.99
N SER A 194 -33.41 22.42 29.23
CA SER A 194 -33.63 22.87 27.88
C SER A 194 -32.47 22.44 26.97
N LEU A 195 -32.75 22.16 25.67
CA LEU A 195 -31.78 21.72 24.67
C LEU A 195 -31.95 22.49 23.37
N LEU A 196 -30.81 22.77 22.73
CA LEU A 196 -30.73 23.22 21.36
C LEU A 196 -29.75 22.31 20.61
N GLY A 197 -30.14 21.78 19.47
CA GLY A 197 -29.27 20.98 18.61
C GLY A 197 -29.32 21.44 17.17
N VAL A 198 -28.17 21.39 16.50
CA VAL A 198 -27.99 21.73 15.09
C VAL A 198 -27.28 20.61 14.35
N PRO A 199 -27.58 20.39 13.06
CA PRO A 199 -26.90 19.36 12.27
C PRO A 199 -25.49 19.80 11.87
N LEU A 200 -24.55 18.85 11.86
CA LEU A 200 -23.24 18.98 11.21
C LEU A 200 -23.42 18.59 9.75
N LEU A 201 -23.34 19.55 8.83
CA LEU A 201 -23.58 19.32 7.40
C LEU A 201 -22.32 19.56 6.57
N SER A 202 -22.06 18.68 5.60
CA SER A 202 -21.07 18.88 4.57
C SER A 202 -21.65 18.49 3.21
N GLY A 203 -21.70 19.45 2.28
CA GLY A 203 -22.29 19.22 0.95
C GLY A 203 -23.72 18.67 0.98
N GLY A 204 -24.53 19.02 2.00
CA GLY A 204 -25.90 18.51 2.19
C GLY A 204 -25.99 17.12 2.84
N THR A 205 -24.86 16.49 3.13
CA THR A 205 -24.78 15.21 3.87
C THR A 205 -24.60 15.48 5.36
N VAL A 206 -25.32 14.73 6.21
CA VAL A 206 -25.18 14.82 7.66
C VAL A 206 -23.94 14.05 8.10
N LEU A 207 -23.04 14.70 8.84
CA LEU A 207 -21.88 14.08 9.50
C LEU A 207 -22.17 13.79 10.96
N GLY A 208 -23.13 14.52 11.57
CA GLY A 208 -23.43 14.38 12.98
C GLY A 208 -24.36 15.47 13.49
N VAL A 209 -24.33 15.70 14.80
CA VAL A 209 -25.12 16.70 15.53
C VAL A 209 -24.26 17.37 16.60
N LEU A 210 -24.34 18.70 16.67
CA LEU A 210 -23.86 19.49 17.80
C LEU A 210 -25.05 19.92 18.64
N HIS A 211 -25.02 19.68 19.94
CA HIS A 211 -26.07 20.14 20.83
C HIS A 211 -25.53 20.78 22.11
N VAL A 212 -26.32 21.68 22.65
CA VAL A 212 -26.08 22.35 23.91
C VAL A 212 -27.28 22.22 24.85
N GLY A 213 -27.03 22.26 26.13
CA GLY A 213 -28.08 22.14 27.15
C GLY A 213 -27.87 23.02 28.37
N THR A 214 -28.96 23.30 29.07
CA THR A 214 -28.98 24.11 30.32
C THR A 214 -29.69 23.38 31.45
N PHE A 215 -29.18 23.55 32.67
CA PHE A 215 -29.82 23.03 33.90
C PHE A 215 -30.98 23.89 34.41
N VAL A 216 -31.20 25.04 33.79
CA VAL A 216 -32.36 25.90 34.03
C VAL A 216 -33.21 26.00 32.79
N LEU A 217 -34.51 26.28 32.96
CA LEU A 217 -35.37 26.52 31.81
C LEU A 217 -34.90 27.76 31.06
N ARG A 218 -34.52 27.60 29.80
CA ARG A 218 -34.09 28.66 28.89
C ARG A 218 -34.83 28.55 27.58
N ARG A 219 -35.27 29.69 27.04
CA ARG A 219 -35.76 29.78 25.67
C ARG A 219 -34.62 30.23 24.79
N PHE A 220 -34.17 29.33 23.91
CA PHE A 220 -33.15 29.64 22.89
C PHE A 220 -33.76 30.56 21.82
N THR A 221 -32.95 31.53 21.39
CA THR A 221 -33.32 32.52 20.37
C THR A 221 -32.81 32.10 18.98
N ASP A 222 -33.25 32.76 17.94
CA ASP A 222 -32.74 32.56 16.58
C ASP A 222 -31.26 32.95 16.46
N ASP A 223 -30.78 33.86 17.29
CA ASP A 223 -29.36 34.23 17.39
C ASP A 223 -28.54 33.11 18.01
N ASP A 224 -29.04 32.45 19.06
CA ASP A 224 -28.39 31.25 19.65
C ASP A 224 -28.28 30.13 18.60
N VAL A 225 -29.34 29.91 17.84
CA VAL A 225 -29.36 28.91 16.74
C VAL A 225 -28.33 29.24 15.68
N SER A 226 -28.28 30.50 15.23
CA SER A 226 -27.36 30.95 14.20
C SER A 226 -25.90 30.82 14.63
N LEU A 227 -25.59 31.18 15.89
CA LEU A 227 -24.25 31.08 16.44
C LEU A 227 -23.83 29.62 16.56
N LEU A 228 -24.70 28.74 17.08
CA LEU A 228 -24.42 27.31 17.21
C LEU A 228 -24.22 26.66 15.83
N GLN A 229 -24.98 27.10 14.78
CA GLN A 229 -24.83 26.59 13.42
C GLN A 229 -23.48 26.97 12.81
N ILE A 230 -22.97 28.20 13.03
CA ILE A 230 -21.63 28.60 12.58
C ILE A 230 -20.55 27.69 13.17
N VAL A 231 -20.65 27.36 14.44
CA VAL A 231 -19.72 26.41 15.08
C VAL A 231 -19.89 25.01 14.51
N ALA A 232 -21.13 24.57 14.30
CA ALA A 232 -21.43 23.26 13.72
C ALA A 232 -20.82 23.10 12.31
N ASP A 233 -20.91 24.13 11.48
CA ASP A 233 -20.31 24.13 10.14
C ASP A 233 -18.77 24.03 10.21
N ARG A 234 -18.16 24.67 11.20
CA ARG A 234 -16.72 24.58 11.44
C ARG A 234 -16.29 23.17 11.91
N VAL A 235 -17.05 22.60 12.85
CA VAL A 235 -16.84 21.20 13.31
C VAL A 235 -17.00 20.23 12.14
N ALA A 236 -18.01 20.41 11.30
CA ALA A 236 -18.25 19.57 10.15
C ALA A 236 -17.07 19.62 9.16
N PHE A 237 -16.59 20.83 8.84
CA PHE A 237 -15.41 21.00 7.97
C PHE A 237 -14.15 20.34 8.53
N ALA A 238 -13.85 20.58 9.80
CA ALA A 238 -12.68 20.01 10.46
C ALA A 238 -12.75 18.47 10.51
N THR A 239 -13.91 17.90 10.85
CA THR A 239 -14.13 16.45 10.87
C THR A 239 -13.96 15.83 9.50
N GLN A 240 -14.51 16.46 8.45
CA GLN A 240 -14.38 15.97 7.07
C GLN A 240 -12.92 16.02 6.59
N SER A 241 -12.22 17.13 6.82
CA SER A 241 -10.82 17.29 6.44
C SER A 241 -9.93 16.24 7.11
N ARG A 242 -10.17 15.95 8.39
CA ARG A 242 -9.43 14.93 9.12
C ARG A 242 -9.72 13.51 8.64
N ARG A 243 -10.99 13.18 8.39
CA ARG A 243 -11.34 11.87 7.81
C ARG A 243 -10.63 11.65 6.48
N ALA A 244 -10.68 12.62 5.58
CA ALA A 244 -9.99 12.56 4.30
C ALA A 244 -8.46 12.38 4.46
N GLU A 245 -7.85 13.06 5.43
CA GLU A 245 -6.41 12.92 5.71
C GLU A 245 -6.04 11.54 6.28
N VAL A 246 -6.83 11.02 7.23
CA VAL A 246 -6.62 9.66 7.79
C VAL A 246 -6.80 8.60 6.70
N GLU A 247 -7.84 8.72 5.88
CA GLU A 247 -8.05 7.83 4.74
C GLU A 247 -6.88 7.91 3.76
N ARG A 248 -6.37 9.11 3.47
CA ARG A 248 -5.21 9.31 2.59
C ARG A 248 -3.94 8.64 3.14
N ILE A 249 -3.67 8.80 4.44
CA ILE A 249 -2.49 8.19 5.09
C ILE A 249 -2.63 6.66 5.12
N ALA A 250 -3.76 6.14 5.54
CA ALA A 250 -4.03 4.70 5.57
C ALA A 250 -3.90 4.10 4.17
N ALA A 251 -4.44 4.78 3.18
CA ALA A 251 -4.35 4.46 1.78
C ALA A 251 -2.89 4.39 1.30
N ALA A 252 -2.08 5.40 1.58
CA ALA A 252 -0.66 5.43 1.19
C ALA A 252 0.17 4.32 1.88
N VAL A 253 -0.14 3.98 3.14
CA VAL A 253 0.52 2.89 3.87
C VAL A 253 0.15 1.53 3.26
N LEU A 254 -1.13 1.29 2.99
CA LEU A 254 -1.60 0.07 2.34
C LEU A 254 -0.98 -0.10 0.96
N GLN A 255 -0.98 0.94 0.13
CA GLN A 255 -0.38 0.91 -1.20
C GLN A 255 1.10 0.55 -1.16
N ARG A 256 1.89 1.16 -0.25
CA ARG A 256 3.31 0.81 -0.07
C ARG A 256 3.52 -0.64 0.39
N SER A 257 2.62 -1.20 1.18
CA SER A 257 2.71 -2.58 1.64
C SER A 257 2.25 -3.59 0.59
N LEU A 258 1.32 -3.17 -0.28
CA LEU A 258 0.73 -4.02 -1.31
C LEU A 258 1.52 -3.99 -2.62
N LEU A 259 2.15 -2.88 -2.99
CA LEU A 259 3.06 -2.84 -4.14
C LEU A 259 4.41 -3.45 -3.75
N SER A 260 4.96 -4.28 -4.63
CA SER A 260 6.28 -4.91 -4.41
C SER A 260 7.35 -3.83 -4.27
N ALA A 261 7.83 -3.62 -3.06
CA ALA A 261 8.80 -2.56 -2.74
C ALA A 261 10.14 -2.72 -3.49
N ARG A 262 10.46 -3.94 -3.95
CA ARG A 262 11.65 -4.24 -4.75
C ARG A 262 11.34 -5.35 -5.75
N LEU A 263 11.71 -5.13 -7.00
CA LEU A 263 11.72 -6.18 -8.01
C LEU A 263 12.80 -7.21 -7.67
N PRO A 264 12.55 -8.51 -7.89
CA PRO A 264 13.57 -9.53 -7.68
C PRO A 264 14.70 -9.34 -8.72
N VAL A 265 15.93 -9.60 -8.29
CA VAL A 265 17.06 -9.72 -9.22
C VAL A 265 16.97 -11.09 -9.89
N VAL A 266 16.79 -11.11 -11.20
CA VAL A 266 16.67 -12.35 -12.00
C VAL A 266 17.79 -12.36 -13.02
N PRO A 267 18.80 -13.22 -12.84
CA PRO A 267 19.89 -13.34 -13.82
C PRO A 267 19.33 -13.60 -15.23
N GLY A 268 19.80 -12.83 -16.21
CA GLY A 268 19.34 -12.91 -17.58
C GLY A 268 18.10 -12.07 -17.92
N LEU A 269 17.51 -11.38 -16.93
CA LEU A 269 16.47 -10.39 -17.16
C LEU A 269 16.81 -9.06 -16.49
N GLU A 270 16.49 -7.98 -17.17
CA GLU A 270 16.35 -6.65 -16.58
C GLU A 270 14.88 -6.37 -16.31
N LEU A 271 14.60 -5.78 -15.17
CA LEU A 271 13.26 -5.46 -14.70
C LEU A 271 13.21 -4.01 -14.22
N ALA A 272 12.26 -3.24 -14.69
CA ALA A 272 11.94 -1.92 -14.15
C ALA A 272 10.43 -1.73 -14.07
N ALA A 273 9.96 -1.01 -13.06
CA ALA A 273 8.55 -0.68 -12.92
C ALA A 273 8.34 0.77 -12.51
N ARG A 274 7.21 1.33 -12.90
CA ARG A 274 6.72 2.64 -12.47
C ARG A 274 5.27 2.50 -12.02
N TYR A 275 4.94 3.27 -11.01
CA TYR A 275 3.57 3.41 -10.54
C TYR A 275 3.29 4.88 -10.21
N VAL A 276 2.22 5.42 -10.76
CA VAL A 276 1.76 6.77 -10.50
C VAL A 276 0.28 6.71 -10.14
N PRO A 277 -0.11 7.06 -8.91
CA PRO A 277 -1.49 7.06 -8.50
C PRO A 277 -2.28 8.21 -9.14
N ALA A 278 -3.58 7.99 -9.39
CA ALA A 278 -4.52 9.01 -9.83
C ALA A 278 -4.76 10.05 -8.73
N GLY A 279 -4.22 11.25 -8.87
CA GLY A 279 -4.43 12.36 -7.95
C GLY A 279 -3.70 12.24 -6.61
N SER A 280 -3.80 13.30 -5.80
CA SER A 280 -3.19 13.32 -4.47
C SER A 280 -4.08 12.61 -3.44
N GLY A 281 -3.69 11.40 -3.04
CA GLY A 281 -4.25 10.73 -1.85
C GLY A 281 -5.35 9.71 -2.11
N VAL A 282 -5.55 9.26 -3.35
CA VAL A 282 -6.44 8.14 -3.66
C VAL A 282 -5.60 6.89 -3.90
N VAL A 283 -5.90 5.79 -3.22
CA VAL A 283 -5.33 4.47 -3.54
C VAL A 283 -6.11 3.89 -4.70
N GLY A 284 -5.38 3.33 -5.66
CA GLY A 284 -5.98 2.72 -6.81
C GLY A 284 -6.18 1.22 -6.74
N GLY A 285 -6.85 0.73 -7.78
CA GLY A 285 -7.04 -0.68 -8.07
C GLY A 285 -5.87 -1.33 -8.81
N ASP A 286 -5.00 -0.53 -9.41
CA ASP A 286 -3.88 -0.99 -10.22
C ASP A 286 -2.77 -1.62 -9.41
N TRP A 287 -2.21 -2.72 -9.91
CA TRP A 287 -1.01 -3.32 -9.33
C TRP A 287 -0.18 -4.07 -10.36
N TYR A 288 1.09 -4.21 -10.03
CA TYR A 288 1.96 -5.21 -10.63
C TYR A 288 2.55 -6.11 -9.55
N ASP A 289 2.93 -7.33 -9.91
CA ASP A 289 3.64 -8.24 -9.03
C ASP A 289 4.66 -9.05 -9.81
N VAL A 290 5.84 -9.26 -9.21
CA VAL A 290 6.92 -10.07 -9.79
C VAL A 290 7.48 -10.97 -8.72
N PHE A 291 7.39 -12.28 -8.90
CA PHE A 291 7.88 -13.25 -7.92
C PHE A 291 8.32 -14.56 -8.57
N THR A 292 9.25 -15.23 -7.90
CA THR A 292 9.78 -16.50 -8.34
C THR A 292 9.06 -17.65 -7.65
N LEU A 293 8.67 -18.64 -8.43
CA LEU A 293 8.13 -19.90 -7.91
C LEU A 293 9.25 -20.85 -7.47
N PRO A 294 8.94 -21.74 -6.53
CA PRO A 294 9.87 -22.80 -6.11
C PRO A 294 10.35 -23.71 -7.24
N SER A 295 9.56 -23.86 -8.30
CA SER A 295 9.90 -24.60 -9.52
C SER A 295 10.97 -23.90 -10.38
N GLY A 296 11.32 -22.65 -10.07
CA GLY A 296 12.21 -21.82 -10.85
C GLY A 296 11.48 -20.97 -11.90
N TRP A 297 10.17 -21.04 -12.03
CA TRP A 297 9.40 -20.16 -12.88
C TRP A 297 9.34 -18.74 -12.31
N LEU A 298 9.35 -17.73 -13.17
CA LEU A 298 9.14 -16.34 -12.80
C LEU A 298 7.74 -15.93 -13.21
N CYS A 299 6.94 -15.49 -12.24
CA CYS A 299 5.61 -14.95 -12.48
C CYS A 299 5.65 -13.42 -12.51
N LEU A 300 5.00 -12.86 -13.51
CA LEU A 300 4.68 -11.45 -13.67
C LEU A 300 3.17 -11.34 -13.68
N VAL A 301 2.64 -10.40 -12.92
CA VAL A 301 1.21 -10.10 -12.87
C VAL A 301 1.03 -8.61 -13.08
N MET A 302 0.09 -8.25 -13.92
CA MET A 302 -0.43 -6.90 -14.05
C MET A 302 -1.94 -6.98 -13.89
N GLY A 303 -2.54 -6.07 -13.14
CA GLY A 303 -3.97 -6.07 -12.96
C GLY A 303 -4.52 -4.71 -12.56
N ASP A 304 -5.82 -4.57 -12.73
CA ASP A 304 -6.60 -3.42 -12.33
C ASP A 304 -7.97 -3.85 -11.79
N VAL A 305 -8.32 -3.38 -10.59
CA VAL A 305 -9.60 -3.63 -9.92
C VAL A 305 -10.55 -2.47 -10.21
N VAL A 306 -11.72 -2.79 -10.73
CA VAL A 306 -12.76 -1.79 -11.00
C VAL A 306 -13.13 -1.04 -9.72
N GLY A 307 -12.96 0.29 -9.76
CA GLY A 307 -13.24 1.19 -8.65
C GLY A 307 -11.98 1.90 -8.14
N ARG A 308 -12.13 2.69 -7.08
CA ARG A 308 -11.02 3.44 -6.49
C ARG A 308 -11.14 3.53 -4.97
N GLY A 309 -10.06 3.91 -4.31
CA GLY A 309 -10.00 4.09 -2.87
C GLY A 309 -9.74 2.79 -2.11
N LEU A 310 -9.94 2.83 -0.80
CA LEU A 310 -9.60 1.72 0.11
C LEU A 310 -10.28 0.40 -0.27
N ARG A 311 -11.52 0.45 -0.79
CA ARG A 311 -12.25 -0.76 -1.18
C ARG A 311 -11.57 -1.47 -2.36
N ALA A 312 -11.14 -0.72 -3.39
CA ALA A 312 -10.42 -1.29 -4.53
C ALA A 312 -9.07 -1.86 -4.10
N ALA A 313 -8.33 -1.14 -3.25
CA ALA A 313 -7.05 -1.61 -2.71
C ALA A 313 -7.17 -2.88 -1.86
N ASP A 314 -8.22 -3.01 -1.06
CA ASP A 314 -8.50 -4.21 -0.27
C ASP A 314 -8.77 -5.42 -1.16
N VAL A 315 -9.63 -5.26 -2.18
CA VAL A 315 -9.87 -6.29 -3.20
C VAL A 315 -8.56 -6.65 -3.91
N MET A 316 -7.80 -5.67 -4.40
CA MET A 316 -6.50 -5.86 -5.04
C MET A 316 -5.54 -6.69 -4.17
N GLY A 317 -5.44 -6.37 -2.87
CA GLY A 317 -4.60 -7.11 -1.94
C GLY A 317 -4.99 -8.59 -1.80
N ARG A 318 -6.29 -8.88 -1.77
CA ARG A 318 -6.80 -10.27 -1.73
C ARG A 318 -6.53 -10.99 -3.04
N LEU A 319 -6.80 -10.37 -4.20
CA LEU A 319 -6.54 -10.96 -5.51
C LEU A 319 -5.07 -11.28 -5.70
N ARG A 320 -4.18 -10.34 -5.35
CA ARG A 320 -2.72 -10.54 -5.42
C ARG A 320 -2.26 -11.71 -4.54
N SER A 321 -2.76 -11.80 -3.32
CA SER A 321 -2.41 -12.89 -2.39
C SER A 321 -2.91 -14.25 -2.91
N ALA A 322 -4.11 -14.29 -3.44
CA ALA A 322 -4.69 -15.49 -4.03
C ALA A 322 -3.93 -15.94 -5.29
N LEU A 323 -3.55 -15.01 -6.18
CA LEU A 323 -2.72 -15.30 -7.36
C LEU A 323 -1.40 -15.96 -6.99
N ARG A 324 -0.69 -15.42 -5.99
CA ARG A 324 0.54 -16.04 -5.49
C ARG A 324 0.30 -17.45 -4.97
N ALA A 325 -0.77 -17.67 -4.20
CA ALA A 325 -1.13 -18.99 -3.68
C ALA A 325 -1.46 -19.97 -4.82
N TYR A 326 -2.25 -19.55 -5.81
CA TYR A 326 -2.60 -20.42 -6.93
C TYR A 326 -1.42 -20.72 -7.85
N ALA A 327 -0.52 -19.76 -8.09
CA ALA A 327 0.72 -20.00 -8.82
C ALA A 327 1.63 -21.03 -8.10
N LEU A 328 1.67 -21.03 -6.75
CA LEU A 328 2.40 -22.02 -5.96
C LEU A 328 1.86 -23.45 -6.10
N LEU A 329 0.57 -23.60 -6.34
CA LEU A 329 -0.05 -24.91 -6.57
C LEU A 329 0.35 -25.54 -7.91
N GLY A 330 1.03 -24.79 -8.78
CA GLY A 330 1.39 -25.19 -10.13
C GLY A 330 0.24 -24.99 -11.12
N GLY A 331 0.53 -25.20 -12.38
CA GLY A 331 -0.37 -24.97 -13.49
C GLY A 331 0.13 -23.87 -14.42
N ASP A 332 -0.54 -23.73 -15.54
CA ASP A 332 -0.26 -22.65 -16.49
C ASP A 332 -0.99 -21.34 -16.10
N PRO A 333 -0.70 -20.19 -16.73
CA PRO A 333 -1.35 -18.93 -16.40
C PRO A 333 -2.88 -18.96 -16.49
N ALA A 334 -3.46 -19.71 -17.44
CA ALA A 334 -4.90 -19.84 -17.60
C ALA A 334 -5.55 -20.59 -16.43
N GLU A 335 -4.89 -21.63 -15.89
CA GLU A 335 -5.36 -22.33 -14.70
C GLU A 335 -5.30 -21.44 -13.45
N VAL A 336 -4.24 -20.66 -13.29
CA VAL A 336 -4.10 -19.69 -12.19
C VAL A 336 -5.24 -18.68 -12.22
N LEU A 337 -5.49 -18.06 -13.39
CA LEU A 337 -6.60 -17.13 -13.56
C LEU A 337 -7.98 -17.80 -13.40
N GLY A 338 -8.12 -19.04 -13.84
CA GLY A 338 -9.38 -19.80 -13.66
C GLY A 338 -9.73 -20.05 -12.19
N ARG A 339 -8.73 -20.37 -11.36
CA ARG A 339 -8.90 -20.53 -9.90
C ARG A 339 -9.22 -19.21 -9.22
N LEU A 340 -8.54 -18.12 -9.64
CA LEU A 340 -8.83 -16.78 -9.14
C LEU A 340 -10.29 -16.39 -9.45
N ASP A 341 -10.72 -16.61 -10.67
CA ASP A 341 -12.08 -16.27 -11.12
C ASP A 341 -13.16 -17.03 -10.32
N GLN A 342 -12.97 -18.32 -10.07
CA GLN A 342 -13.86 -19.12 -9.22
C GLN A 342 -13.93 -18.57 -7.80
N GLN A 343 -12.79 -18.16 -7.23
CA GLN A 343 -12.76 -17.55 -5.89
C GLN A 343 -13.54 -16.24 -5.86
N VAL A 344 -13.28 -15.34 -6.83
CA VAL A 344 -13.93 -14.02 -6.89
C VAL A 344 -15.43 -14.16 -7.04
N GLN A 345 -15.88 -14.99 -7.97
CA GLN A 345 -17.32 -15.24 -8.20
C GLN A 345 -18.02 -15.79 -6.96
N HIS A 346 -17.32 -16.55 -6.12
CA HIS A 346 -17.91 -17.18 -4.93
C HIS A 346 -17.89 -16.27 -3.69
N PHE A 347 -16.76 -15.61 -3.43
CA PHE A 347 -16.55 -14.87 -2.19
C PHE A 347 -16.69 -13.35 -2.34
N GLU A 348 -16.56 -12.83 -3.57
CA GLU A 348 -16.55 -11.40 -3.85
C GLU A 348 -17.38 -11.06 -5.10
N PRO A 349 -18.69 -11.38 -5.09
CA PRO A 349 -19.54 -11.32 -6.29
C PRO A 349 -19.72 -9.90 -6.87
N GLU A 350 -19.33 -8.86 -6.13
CA GLU A 350 -19.34 -7.47 -6.60
C GLU A 350 -17.98 -7.01 -7.13
N ALA A 351 -16.93 -7.81 -6.98
CA ALA A 351 -15.59 -7.45 -7.43
C ALA A 351 -15.39 -7.86 -8.89
N MET A 352 -14.79 -6.97 -9.66
CA MET A 352 -14.36 -7.21 -11.03
C MET A 352 -12.95 -6.65 -11.22
N ALA A 353 -12.11 -7.38 -11.96
CA ALA A 353 -10.76 -6.94 -12.24
C ALA A 353 -10.29 -7.41 -13.62
N THR A 354 -9.48 -6.58 -14.27
CA THR A 354 -8.67 -7.03 -15.40
C THR A 354 -7.34 -7.58 -14.88
N VAL A 355 -6.90 -8.73 -15.39
CA VAL A 355 -5.65 -9.36 -14.92
C VAL A 355 -4.92 -10.03 -16.08
N LEU A 356 -3.63 -9.77 -16.20
CA LEU A 356 -2.71 -10.49 -17.06
C LEU A 356 -1.68 -11.22 -16.20
N VAL A 357 -1.55 -12.53 -16.45
CA VAL A 357 -0.52 -13.36 -15.81
C VAL A 357 0.45 -13.84 -16.88
N ALA A 358 1.73 -13.58 -16.66
CA ALA A 358 2.81 -14.04 -17.55
C ALA A 358 3.83 -14.85 -16.73
N MET A 359 4.21 -16.02 -17.23
CA MET A 359 5.09 -16.95 -16.53
C MET A 359 6.26 -17.36 -17.44
N PHE A 360 7.47 -16.94 -17.06
CA PHE A 360 8.70 -17.40 -17.72
C PHE A 360 9.10 -18.80 -17.24
N GLU A 361 9.48 -19.65 -18.18
CA GLU A 361 10.19 -20.88 -17.87
C GLU A 361 11.55 -20.56 -17.21
N PRO A 362 12.15 -21.50 -16.47
CA PRO A 362 13.47 -21.29 -15.85
C PRO A 362 14.59 -20.95 -16.84
N SER A 363 14.46 -21.35 -18.11
CA SER A 363 15.38 -21.03 -19.21
C SER A 363 15.26 -19.61 -19.73
N LEU A 364 14.17 -18.90 -19.40
CA LEU A 364 13.84 -17.54 -19.82
C LEU A 364 13.61 -17.35 -21.34
N ASP A 365 13.59 -18.43 -22.11
CA ASP A 365 13.38 -18.39 -23.56
C ASP A 365 11.90 -18.48 -23.96
N ARG A 366 11.06 -19.00 -23.09
CA ARG A 366 9.62 -19.12 -23.30
C ARG A 366 8.85 -18.37 -22.22
N LEU A 367 7.83 -17.68 -22.70
CA LEU A 367 6.88 -16.95 -21.85
C LEU A 367 5.47 -17.44 -22.15
N HIS A 368 4.76 -17.84 -21.12
CA HIS A 368 3.36 -18.24 -21.16
C HIS A 368 2.50 -17.10 -20.61
N LEU A 369 1.48 -16.68 -21.37
CA LEU A 369 0.61 -15.56 -21.01
C LEU A 369 -0.86 -15.96 -21.04
N SER A 370 -1.64 -15.41 -20.11
CA SER A 370 -3.10 -15.47 -20.14
C SER A 370 -3.65 -14.12 -19.68
N SER A 371 -4.62 -13.58 -20.42
CA SER A 371 -5.26 -12.30 -20.13
C SER A 371 -6.73 -12.49 -19.78
N ALA A 372 -7.15 -11.87 -18.70
CA ALA A 372 -8.53 -11.73 -18.28
C ALA A 372 -8.98 -10.27 -18.45
N GLY A 373 -9.23 -9.85 -19.68
CA GLY A 373 -9.67 -8.49 -20.01
C GLY A 373 -8.61 -7.40 -19.91
N HIS A 374 -7.36 -7.76 -19.61
CA HIS A 374 -6.27 -6.80 -19.44
C HIS A 374 -5.63 -6.42 -20.78
N PRO A 375 -5.16 -5.15 -20.95
CA PRO A 375 -4.49 -4.72 -22.15
C PRO A 375 -3.28 -5.61 -22.53
N PRO A 376 -3.06 -5.90 -23.82
CA PRO A 376 -1.92 -6.70 -24.27
C PRO A 376 -0.60 -5.93 -24.11
N PRO A 377 0.51 -6.59 -23.72
CA PRO A 377 1.80 -5.94 -23.62
C PRO A 377 2.38 -5.57 -24.99
N VAL A 378 3.27 -4.56 -24.99
CA VAL A 378 4.05 -4.20 -26.17
C VAL A 378 5.33 -5.05 -26.21
N LEU A 379 5.61 -5.67 -27.35
CA LEU A 379 6.84 -6.41 -27.62
C LEU A 379 7.74 -5.58 -28.55
N ALA A 380 8.99 -5.35 -28.14
CA ALA A 380 10.05 -4.80 -28.96
C ALA A 380 11.15 -5.84 -29.20
N VAL A 381 11.53 -6.02 -30.44
CA VAL A 381 12.63 -6.89 -30.87
C VAL A 381 13.60 -6.07 -31.74
N SER A 382 14.89 -6.26 -31.53
CA SER A 382 15.91 -5.52 -32.30
C SER A 382 15.70 -5.62 -33.81
N GLY A 383 15.72 -4.46 -34.49
CA GLY A 383 15.52 -4.37 -35.94
C GLY A 383 14.07 -4.48 -36.41
N GLN A 384 13.09 -4.55 -35.52
CA GLN A 384 11.67 -4.55 -35.84
C GLN A 384 10.95 -3.42 -35.09
N PRO A 385 9.88 -2.84 -35.65
CA PRO A 385 9.05 -1.90 -34.89
C PRO A 385 8.37 -2.62 -33.72
N ALA A 386 8.28 -1.95 -32.60
CA ALA A 386 7.54 -2.49 -31.47
C ALA A 386 6.04 -2.55 -31.78
N ALA A 387 5.38 -3.59 -31.30
CA ALA A 387 3.98 -3.84 -31.58
C ALA A 387 3.28 -4.46 -30.35
N LEU A 388 1.95 -4.25 -30.27
CA LEU A 388 1.12 -4.96 -29.33
C LEU A 388 1.16 -6.46 -29.60
N LEU A 389 1.32 -7.24 -28.55
CA LEU A 389 1.29 -8.69 -28.65
C LEU A 389 -0.15 -9.16 -28.82
N ASP A 390 -0.42 -10.01 -29.81
CA ASP A 390 -1.77 -10.56 -30.05
C ASP A 390 -2.13 -11.64 -29.01
N VAL A 391 -2.34 -11.21 -27.76
CA VAL A 391 -2.72 -12.10 -26.65
C VAL A 391 -4.23 -12.31 -26.68
N PRO A 392 -4.73 -13.56 -26.72
CA PRO A 392 -6.15 -13.83 -26.61
C PRO A 392 -6.70 -13.25 -25.31
N SER A 393 -7.58 -12.24 -25.38
CA SER A 393 -8.24 -11.65 -24.21
C SER A 393 -9.51 -12.43 -23.90
N ASP A 394 -9.61 -12.92 -22.67
CA ASP A 394 -10.80 -13.53 -22.10
C ASP A 394 -11.54 -12.49 -21.20
N HIS A 395 -12.74 -12.82 -20.73
CA HIS A 395 -13.50 -11.90 -19.87
C HIS A 395 -12.72 -11.53 -18.59
N PRO A 396 -12.90 -10.31 -18.04
CA PRO A 396 -12.36 -9.93 -16.75
C PRO A 396 -12.69 -10.94 -15.65
N VAL A 397 -11.89 -10.99 -14.62
CA VAL A 397 -12.13 -11.78 -13.41
C VAL A 397 -13.37 -11.26 -12.71
N GLY A 398 -14.25 -12.18 -12.23
CA GLY A 398 -15.51 -11.84 -11.56
C GLY A 398 -16.71 -11.76 -12.50
N VAL A 399 -16.52 -11.77 -13.83
CA VAL A 399 -17.62 -11.77 -14.80
C VAL A 399 -18.19 -13.18 -14.93
N PRO A 400 -19.50 -13.42 -14.65
CA PRO A 400 -20.10 -14.73 -14.81
C PRO A 400 -20.09 -15.16 -16.28
N GLY A 401 -19.76 -16.42 -16.56
CA GLY A 401 -19.79 -16.92 -17.95
C GLY A 401 -19.05 -18.23 -18.22
N GLY A 402 -18.23 -18.70 -17.28
CA GLY A 402 -17.67 -20.06 -17.28
C GLY A 402 -16.81 -20.44 -18.50
N LEU A 403 -16.28 -19.48 -19.26
CA LEU A 403 -15.42 -19.74 -20.40
C LEU A 403 -14.05 -20.24 -19.94
N ARG A 404 -13.57 -21.29 -20.63
CA ARG A 404 -12.21 -21.80 -20.39
C ARG A 404 -11.20 -20.73 -20.80
N ARG A 405 -10.35 -20.31 -19.87
CA ARG A 405 -9.28 -19.37 -20.13
C ARG A 405 -8.19 -19.99 -21.01
N ARG A 406 -7.50 -19.16 -21.76
CA ARG A 406 -6.52 -19.57 -22.78
C ARG A 406 -5.12 -19.14 -22.37
N THR A 407 -4.14 -20.00 -22.63
CA THR A 407 -2.73 -19.67 -22.50
C THR A 407 -2.11 -19.54 -23.89
N MET A 408 -1.41 -18.44 -24.11
CA MET A 408 -0.51 -18.22 -25.26
C MET A 408 0.92 -18.46 -24.84
N THR A 409 1.73 -19.10 -25.68
CA THR A 409 3.16 -19.28 -25.44
C THR A 409 3.93 -18.57 -26.53
N ILE A 410 4.87 -17.73 -26.15
CA ILE A 410 5.79 -17.06 -27.08
C ILE A 410 7.24 -17.42 -26.77
N HIS A 411 8.06 -17.36 -27.78
CA HIS A 411 9.51 -17.38 -27.64
C HIS A 411 10.02 -15.95 -27.56
N LEU A 412 10.76 -15.64 -26.49
CA LEU A 412 11.36 -14.33 -26.27
C LEU A 412 12.85 -14.40 -26.61
N PRO A 413 13.31 -13.86 -27.75
CA PRO A 413 14.72 -13.90 -28.13
C PRO A 413 15.57 -13.04 -27.18
N PRO A 414 16.89 -13.31 -27.05
CA PRO A 414 17.81 -12.42 -26.36
C PRO A 414 17.69 -10.98 -26.87
N GLY A 415 17.83 -10.00 -26.01
CA GLY A 415 17.65 -8.59 -26.33
C GLY A 415 16.21 -8.11 -26.43
N ALA A 416 15.20 -9.00 -26.55
CA ALA A 416 13.81 -8.58 -26.65
C ALA A 416 13.29 -7.98 -25.35
N LEU A 417 12.38 -6.99 -25.48
CA LEU A 417 11.77 -6.26 -24.38
C LEU A 417 10.25 -6.36 -24.46
N LEU A 418 9.63 -6.60 -23.31
CA LEU A 418 8.19 -6.54 -23.10
C LEU A 418 7.85 -5.37 -22.16
N CYS A 419 6.85 -4.59 -22.53
CA CYS A 419 6.28 -3.53 -21.69
C CYS A 419 4.83 -3.85 -21.37
N PHE A 420 4.57 -4.17 -20.11
CA PHE A 420 3.23 -4.36 -19.54
C PHE A 420 2.76 -3.02 -18.97
N TYR A 421 1.46 -2.73 -19.04
CA TYR A 421 0.89 -1.46 -18.59
C TYR A 421 -0.58 -1.62 -18.24
N THR A 422 -1.09 -0.73 -17.39
CA THR A 422 -2.52 -0.59 -17.09
C THR A 422 -3.16 0.45 -18.00
N ASP A 423 -4.48 0.38 -18.15
CA ASP A 423 -5.24 1.22 -19.08
C ASP A 423 -5.11 2.72 -18.81
N GLY A 424 -4.94 3.15 -17.54
CA GLY A 424 -4.69 4.54 -17.19
C GLY A 424 -3.48 5.19 -17.87
N LEU A 425 -2.55 4.39 -18.42
CA LEU A 425 -1.45 4.89 -19.24
C LEU A 425 -1.93 5.38 -20.61
N VAL A 426 -2.91 4.71 -21.22
CA VAL A 426 -3.35 4.92 -22.62
C VAL A 426 -4.75 5.51 -22.71
N GLU A 427 -5.63 5.28 -21.73
CA GLU A 427 -6.98 5.83 -21.67
C GLU A 427 -6.96 7.24 -21.11
N ARG A 428 -6.82 8.23 -22.00
CA ARG A 428 -6.81 9.65 -21.64
C ARG A 428 -8.07 10.35 -22.17
N ARG A 429 -8.58 11.30 -21.40
CA ARG A 429 -9.79 12.07 -21.76
C ARG A 429 -9.60 12.95 -23.00
N ASP A 430 -8.36 13.31 -23.32
CA ASP A 430 -7.96 14.28 -24.34
C ASP A 430 -7.32 13.65 -25.59
N ALA A 431 -7.18 12.32 -25.64
CA ALA A 431 -6.58 11.61 -26.76
C ALA A 431 -7.39 10.36 -27.14
N SER A 432 -7.35 9.96 -28.42
CA SER A 432 -7.92 8.67 -28.83
C SER A 432 -7.03 7.51 -28.34
N LEU A 433 -7.66 6.39 -28.00
CA LEU A 433 -6.95 5.18 -27.57
C LEU A 433 -5.92 4.72 -28.62
N ASP A 434 -6.30 4.72 -29.90
CA ASP A 434 -5.42 4.31 -30.99
C ASP A 434 -4.13 5.15 -31.03
N LEU A 435 -4.27 6.50 -30.92
CA LEU A 435 -3.13 7.40 -30.90
C LEU A 435 -2.23 7.17 -29.68
N SER A 436 -2.82 6.90 -28.52
CA SER A 436 -2.07 6.60 -27.30
C SER A 436 -1.31 5.28 -27.44
N LEU A 437 -1.91 4.25 -28.03
CA LEU A 437 -1.26 2.97 -28.32
C LEU A 437 -0.15 3.10 -29.36
N GLU A 438 -0.33 3.91 -30.39
CA GLU A 438 0.72 4.22 -31.38
C GLU A 438 1.92 4.91 -30.68
N ARG A 439 1.68 5.90 -29.82
CA ARG A 439 2.72 6.57 -29.04
C ARG A 439 3.43 5.60 -28.10
N LEU A 440 2.68 4.72 -27.43
CA LEU A 440 3.27 3.69 -26.56
C LEU A 440 4.20 2.78 -27.35
N CYS A 441 3.75 2.25 -28.49
CA CYS A 441 4.58 1.42 -29.35
C CYS A 441 5.83 2.18 -29.85
N ALA A 442 5.71 3.46 -30.16
CA ALA A 442 6.85 4.29 -30.59
C ALA A 442 7.86 4.56 -29.45
N SER A 443 7.40 4.61 -28.20
CA SER A 443 8.24 4.86 -27.01
C SER A 443 8.93 3.60 -26.48
N VAL A 444 8.42 2.41 -26.82
CA VAL A 444 8.99 1.13 -26.38
C VAL A 444 10.05 0.68 -27.40
N VAL A 445 11.30 0.86 -27.05
CA VAL A 445 12.46 0.46 -27.87
C VAL A 445 13.34 -0.54 -27.12
N VAL A 446 14.18 -1.27 -27.83
CA VAL A 446 15.17 -2.18 -27.20
C VAL A 446 16.30 -1.36 -26.61
N ASP A 447 16.14 -1.00 -25.33
CA ASP A 447 17.08 -0.17 -24.57
C ASP A 447 17.07 -0.62 -23.08
N PRO A 448 17.95 -0.17 -22.19
CA PRO A 448 17.86 -0.45 -20.77
C PRO A 448 16.46 -0.14 -20.21
N VAL A 449 15.88 -1.06 -19.49
CA VAL A 449 14.46 -0.99 -19.04
C VAL A 449 14.11 0.28 -18.25
N GLU A 450 15.08 0.84 -17.51
CA GLU A 450 14.91 2.10 -16.77
C GLU A 450 14.70 3.28 -17.74
N SER A 451 15.46 3.32 -18.84
CA SER A 451 15.31 4.34 -19.87
C SER A 451 13.97 4.21 -20.58
N VAL A 452 13.55 2.98 -20.91
CA VAL A 452 12.25 2.73 -21.54
C VAL A 452 11.10 3.16 -20.62
N CYS A 453 11.13 2.79 -19.35
CA CYS A 453 10.12 3.25 -18.40
C CYS A 453 10.07 4.78 -18.28
N ALA A 454 11.23 5.44 -18.26
CA ALA A 454 11.31 6.90 -18.20
C ALA A 454 10.72 7.55 -19.47
N GLU A 455 11.03 7.05 -20.65
CA GLU A 455 10.51 7.55 -21.92
C GLU A 455 9.00 7.34 -22.04
N VAL A 456 8.51 6.14 -21.73
CA VAL A 456 7.06 5.82 -21.74
C VAL A 456 6.32 6.78 -20.80
N MET A 457 6.83 7.00 -19.60
CA MET A 457 6.21 7.93 -18.64
C MET A 457 6.26 9.38 -19.13
N ALA A 458 7.36 9.81 -19.75
CA ALA A 458 7.49 11.18 -20.28
C ALA A 458 6.53 11.44 -21.44
N GLN A 459 6.36 10.47 -22.36
CA GLN A 459 5.55 10.63 -23.57
C GLN A 459 4.04 10.47 -23.33
N LEU A 460 3.64 9.62 -22.38
CA LEU A 460 2.23 9.30 -22.17
C LEU A 460 1.64 9.97 -20.92
N VAL A 461 2.39 10.11 -19.84
CA VAL A 461 1.91 10.78 -18.62
C VAL A 461 2.31 12.25 -18.62
N GLY A 462 3.57 12.57 -18.96
CA GLY A 462 4.06 13.96 -19.01
C GLY A 462 4.10 14.59 -17.62
N VAL A 463 3.71 15.87 -17.55
CA VAL A 463 3.67 16.68 -16.31
C VAL A 463 2.30 16.73 -15.65
N ASP A 464 1.28 16.20 -16.31
CA ASP A 464 -0.09 16.23 -15.82
C ASP A 464 -0.37 15.09 -14.84
N THR A 465 -1.27 15.33 -13.90
CA THR A 465 -1.76 14.26 -13.02
C THR A 465 -2.65 13.33 -13.82
N PRO A 466 -2.36 12.00 -13.88
CA PRO A 466 -3.17 11.08 -14.63
C PRO A 466 -4.60 11.00 -14.09
N GLY A 467 -5.56 10.74 -14.98
CA GLY A 467 -6.98 10.62 -14.64
C GLY A 467 -7.33 9.31 -13.94
N ASP A 468 -6.49 8.29 -14.12
CA ASP A 468 -6.53 6.98 -13.45
C ASP A 468 -5.12 6.57 -13.04
N ASP A 469 -5.00 5.51 -12.22
CA ASP A 469 -3.71 4.96 -11.83
C ASP A 469 -2.92 4.49 -13.05
N VAL A 470 -1.61 4.57 -12.97
CA VAL A 470 -0.72 4.13 -14.04
C VAL A 470 0.32 3.19 -13.46
N ALA A 471 0.32 1.95 -13.93
CA ALA A 471 1.39 1.00 -13.67
C ALA A 471 2.07 0.60 -14.98
N VAL A 472 3.40 0.58 -14.97
CA VAL A 472 4.24 0.12 -16.08
C VAL A 472 5.26 -0.86 -15.55
N LEU A 473 5.43 -2.00 -16.22
CA LEU A 473 6.47 -3.00 -15.92
C LEU A 473 7.19 -3.36 -17.21
N ALA A 474 8.45 -2.98 -17.33
CA ALA A 474 9.32 -3.32 -18.43
C ALA A 474 10.22 -4.51 -18.08
N VAL A 475 10.33 -5.47 -18.99
CA VAL A 475 11.12 -6.69 -18.84
C VAL A 475 11.94 -6.89 -20.11
N ARG A 476 13.26 -6.90 -20.00
CA ARG A 476 14.17 -7.16 -21.13
C ARG A 476 14.95 -8.45 -20.87
N ARG A 477 14.96 -9.35 -21.84
CA ARG A 477 15.85 -10.49 -21.83
C ARG A 477 17.24 -10.01 -22.22
N GLN A 478 18.22 -10.17 -21.33
CA GLN A 478 19.60 -9.77 -21.59
C GLN A 478 20.27 -10.68 -22.64
N ASP A 479 21.17 -10.11 -23.42
CA ASP A 479 22.08 -10.90 -24.25
C ASP A 479 23.13 -11.59 -23.37
N SER A 480 23.62 -12.76 -23.80
CA SER A 480 24.58 -13.54 -23.01
C SER A 480 25.88 -12.78 -22.70
N GLY A 481 26.25 -11.80 -23.50
CA GLY A 481 27.41 -10.93 -23.29
C GLY A 481 27.18 -9.81 -22.25
N GLU A 482 25.93 -9.53 -21.90
CA GLU A 482 25.55 -8.49 -20.92
C GLU A 482 25.38 -9.06 -19.51
N ILE A 483 25.38 -10.40 -19.37
CA ILE A 483 25.12 -11.04 -18.08
C ILE A 483 26.34 -10.93 -17.18
N GLY A 484 26.21 -10.12 -16.14
CA GLY A 484 27.22 -9.99 -15.12
C GLY A 484 27.40 -11.25 -14.25
N PRO A 485 28.38 -11.26 -13.34
CA PRO A 485 28.54 -12.35 -12.40
C PRO A 485 27.32 -12.52 -11.49
N LEU A 486 27.08 -13.75 -11.05
CA LEU A 486 26.07 -14.06 -10.04
C LEU A 486 26.69 -13.96 -8.66
N ASP A 487 26.21 -13.05 -7.84
CA ASP A 487 26.61 -12.88 -6.47
C ASP A 487 25.44 -13.17 -5.52
N LEU A 488 25.61 -14.19 -4.66
CA LEU A 488 24.62 -14.56 -3.65
C LEU A 488 25.27 -14.61 -2.27
N VAL A 489 24.62 -13.98 -1.30
CA VAL A 489 24.95 -14.14 0.13
C VAL A 489 23.68 -14.60 0.83
N VAL A 490 23.68 -15.84 1.29
CA VAL A 490 22.49 -16.46 1.88
C VAL A 490 22.80 -17.06 3.26
N PRO A 491 21.81 -17.15 4.17
CA PRO A 491 21.99 -17.89 5.41
C PRO A 491 22.36 -19.37 5.15
N ALA A 492 23.25 -19.93 5.94
CA ALA A 492 23.66 -21.33 5.86
C ALA A 492 22.56 -22.25 6.43
N LEU A 493 21.42 -22.36 5.72
CA LEU A 493 20.23 -23.08 6.14
C LEU A 493 19.73 -24.00 5.00
N PRO A 494 19.12 -25.16 5.33
CA PRO A 494 18.73 -26.15 4.31
C PRO A 494 17.84 -25.60 3.20
N TRP A 495 16.95 -24.65 3.49
CA TRP A 495 16.08 -24.04 2.48
C TRP A 495 16.81 -23.10 1.51
N SER A 496 17.95 -22.49 1.93
CA SER A 496 18.76 -21.65 1.03
C SER A 496 19.38 -22.43 -0.13
N LEU A 497 19.61 -23.75 0.03
CA LEU A 497 20.14 -24.62 -1.03
C LEU A 497 19.23 -24.64 -2.27
N ARG A 498 17.93 -24.52 -2.07
CA ARG A 498 16.96 -24.46 -3.15
C ARG A 498 17.08 -23.14 -3.92
N ASP A 499 17.17 -22.02 -3.22
CA ASP A 499 17.25 -20.68 -3.81
C ASP A 499 18.56 -20.53 -4.59
N ILE A 500 19.67 -21.02 -4.04
CA ILE A 500 20.96 -21.09 -4.73
C ILE A 500 20.81 -21.89 -6.03
N ARG A 501 20.22 -23.10 -5.97
CA ARG A 501 20.06 -23.97 -7.16
C ARG A 501 19.25 -23.31 -8.26
N VAL A 502 18.18 -22.59 -7.91
CA VAL A 502 17.33 -21.84 -8.86
C VAL A 502 18.13 -20.71 -9.51
N ALA A 503 18.84 -19.92 -8.72
CA ALA A 503 19.63 -18.79 -9.21
C ALA A 503 20.77 -19.25 -10.13
N VAL A 504 21.51 -20.28 -9.71
CA VAL A 504 22.62 -20.87 -10.51
C VAL A 504 22.11 -21.43 -11.83
N ARG A 505 20.99 -22.17 -11.82
CA ARG A 505 20.39 -22.70 -13.05
C ARG A 505 20.03 -21.60 -14.03
N ARG A 506 19.37 -20.53 -13.54
CA ARG A 506 18.98 -19.38 -14.37
C ARG A 506 20.20 -18.70 -14.98
N TRP A 507 21.18 -18.40 -14.15
CA TRP A 507 22.40 -17.75 -14.61
C TRP A 507 23.11 -18.57 -15.69
N LEU A 508 23.28 -19.88 -15.46
CA LEU A 508 23.89 -20.78 -16.44
C LEU A 508 23.09 -20.88 -17.74
N SER A 509 21.76 -20.92 -17.65
CA SER A 509 20.89 -20.89 -18.83
C SER A 509 21.01 -19.57 -19.58
N ALA A 510 21.07 -18.47 -18.87
CA ALA A 510 21.17 -17.13 -19.44
C ALA A 510 22.51 -16.91 -20.19
N VAL A 511 23.64 -17.40 -19.64
CA VAL A 511 24.94 -17.34 -20.32
C VAL A 511 25.08 -18.37 -21.46
N GLY A 512 24.04 -19.18 -21.72
CA GLY A 512 24.03 -20.14 -22.82
C GLY A 512 24.82 -21.43 -22.56
N ALA A 513 24.97 -21.83 -21.27
CA ALA A 513 25.65 -23.08 -20.93
C ALA A 513 24.91 -24.32 -21.48
N ALA A 514 25.65 -25.28 -22.01
CA ALA A 514 25.09 -26.54 -22.52
C ALA A 514 24.32 -27.29 -21.40
N PRO A 515 23.23 -28.02 -21.71
CA PRO A 515 22.39 -28.70 -20.70
C PRO A 515 23.18 -29.60 -19.74
N ARG A 516 24.21 -30.28 -20.25
CA ARG A 516 25.10 -31.13 -19.45
C ARG A 516 25.96 -30.28 -18.49
N THR A 517 26.54 -29.18 -18.96
CA THR A 517 27.29 -28.23 -18.14
C THR A 517 26.42 -27.67 -17.02
N VAL A 518 25.16 -27.34 -17.33
CA VAL A 518 24.17 -26.90 -16.33
C VAL A 518 23.95 -27.98 -15.26
N ALA A 519 23.74 -29.24 -15.69
CA ALA A 519 23.53 -30.36 -14.75
C ALA A 519 24.76 -30.59 -13.87
N ASP A 520 25.95 -30.63 -14.46
CA ASP A 520 27.22 -30.85 -13.76
C ASP A 520 27.48 -29.75 -12.73
N LEU A 521 27.38 -28.48 -13.11
CA LEU A 521 27.60 -27.36 -12.20
C LEU A 521 26.54 -27.26 -11.10
N LEU A 522 25.28 -27.62 -11.38
CA LEU A 522 24.25 -27.68 -10.34
C LEU A 522 24.55 -28.74 -9.26
N VAL A 523 25.12 -29.86 -9.67
CA VAL A 523 25.60 -30.91 -8.73
C VAL A 523 26.79 -30.40 -7.95
N ALA A 524 27.82 -29.89 -8.62
CA ALA A 524 29.09 -29.50 -7.97
C ALA A 524 28.89 -28.32 -6.99
N VAL A 525 28.18 -27.26 -7.41
CA VAL A 525 27.84 -26.09 -6.56
C VAL A 525 26.91 -26.52 -5.44
N GLY A 526 25.90 -27.36 -5.74
CA GLY A 526 24.97 -27.88 -4.76
C GLY A 526 25.66 -28.65 -3.61
N GLU A 527 26.63 -29.53 -3.95
CA GLU A 527 27.42 -30.25 -2.97
C GLU A 527 28.34 -29.33 -2.13
N ALA A 528 28.98 -28.35 -2.76
CA ALA A 528 29.78 -27.36 -2.04
C ALA A 528 28.96 -26.56 -1.02
N CYS A 529 27.77 -26.10 -1.43
CA CYS A 529 26.86 -25.37 -0.56
C CYS A 529 26.26 -26.25 0.53
N SER A 530 25.91 -27.52 0.24
CA SER A 530 25.44 -28.48 1.24
C SER A 530 26.49 -28.75 2.30
N ASN A 531 27.76 -28.91 1.89
CA ASN A 531 28.88 -29.08 2.83
C ASN A 531 29.04 -27.85 3.75
N ALA A 532 28.86 -26.63 3.22
CA ALA A 532 28.89 -25.42 4.03
C ALA A 532 27.74 -25.40 5.05
N VAL A 533 26.51 -25.76 4.63
CA VAL A 533 25.32 -25.78 5.49
C VAL A 533 25.44 -26.86 6.58
N ASP A 534 25.89 -28.08 6.23
CA ASP A 534 25.86 -29.22 7.13
C ASP A 534 27.08 -29.28 8.07
N HIS A 535 28.24 -28.73 7.64
CA HIS A 535 29.52 -28.99 8.30
C HIS A 535 30.27 -27.74 8.77
N ALA A 536 30.03 -26.56 8.19
CA ALA A 536 30.81 -25.37 8.51
C ALA A 536 30.39 -24.70 9.82
N TYR A 537 29.08 -24.73 10.14
CA TYR A 537 28.52 -23.95 11.23
C TYR A 537 27.97 -24.81 12.38
N GLY A 538 27.93 -24.20 13.58
CA GLY A 538 27.21 -24.72 14.75
C GLY A 538 25.80 -24.17 14.84
N PRO A 539 25.12 -24.32 16.00
CA PRO A 539 23.74 -23.84 16.21
C PRO A 539 23.53 -22.33 16.02
N GLY A 540 24.60 -21.53 16.03
CA GLY A 540 24.55 -20.08 15.85
C GLY A 540 24.36 -19.64 14.41
N GLY A 541 24.35 -20.56 13.44
CA GLY A 541 24.18 -20.24 12.02
C GLY A 541 25.42 -19.57 11.40
N GLY A 542 25.32 -19.25 10.11
CA GLY A 542 26.35 -18.56 9.34
C GLY A 542 25.81 -18.15 7.96
N THR A 543 26.71 -17.76 7.07
CA THR A 543 26.39 -17.38 5.69
C THR A 543 27.20 -18.16 4.68
N VAL A 544 26.59 -18.49 3.54
CA VAL A 544 27.27 -19.03 2.37
C VAL A 544 27.26 -17.96 1.30
N THR A 545 28.44 -17.66 0.76
CA THR A 545 28.60 -16.77 -0.39
C THR A 545 28.86 -17.62 -1.63
N VAL A 546 28.12 -17.38 -2.69
CA VAL A 546 28.29 -18.01 -4.00
C VAL A 546 28.54 -16.91 -5.03
N HIS A 547 29.70 -16.95 -5.65
CA HIS A 547 30.07 -16.06 -6.75
C HIS A 547 30.30 -16.92 -7.99
N ILE A 548 29.62 -16.61 -9.11
CA ILE A 548 29.80 -17.33 -10.37
C ILE A 548 30.02 -16.30 -11.47
N GLU A 549 31.09 -16.46 -12.22
CA GLU A 549 31.44 -15.57 -13.33
C GLU A 549 31.80 -16.37 -14.58
N LEU A 550 31.64 -15.70 -15.72
CA LEU A 550 32.02 -16.22 -17.03
C LEU A 550 33.45 -15.76 -17.37
N GLN A 551 34.38 -16.67 -17.36
CA GLN A 551 35.76 -16.48 -17.85
C GLN A 551 35.94 -17.27 -19.13
N GLN A 552 35.42 -16.73 -20.27
CA GLN A 552 35.36 -17.44 -21.53
C GLN A 552 36.63 -18.23 -21.86
N PRO A 553 36.52 -19.53 -22.21
CA PRO A 553 35.27 -20.26 -22.47
C PRO A 553 34.67 -20.96 -21.25
N ASP A 554 35.16 -20.69 -20.05
CA ASP A 554 34.85 -21.43 -18.83
C ASP A 554 33.93 -20.64 -17.89
N VAL A 555 33.15 -21.36 -17.09
CA VAL A 555 32.46 -20.85 -15.90
C VAL A 555 33.31 -21.13 -14.68
N LEU A 556 33.52 -20.08 -13.88
CA LEU A 556 34.19 -20.17 -12.60
C LEU A 556 33.16 -19.93 -11.48
N ALA A 557 32.97 -20.93 -10.61
CA ALA A 557 32.11 -20.80 -9.44
C ALA A 557 32.97 -20.86 -8.17
N THR A 558 32.82 -19.84 -7.31
CA THR A 558 33.50 -19.73 -6.03
C THR A 558 32.47 -19.76 -4.91
N ILE A 559 32.54 -20.78 -4.07
CA ILE A 559 31.66 -20.94 -2.91
C ILE A 559 32.49 -20.71 -1.65
N ARG A 560 32.06 -19.82 -0.76
CA ARG A 560 32.77 -19.46 0.45
C ARG A 560 31.84 -19.53 1.67
N ASP A 561 32.35 -20.16 2.72
CA ASP A 561 31.81 -20.10 4.07
C ASP A 561 32.85 -19.50 5.04
N THR A 562 32.38 -18.99 6.17
CA THR A 562 33.22 -18.43 7.25
C THR A 562 33.26 -19.35 8.47
N GLY A 563 32.79 -20.58 8.31
CA GLY A 563 32.71 -21.57 9.38
C GLY A 563 34.02 -22.32 9.61
N HIS A 564 33.97 -23.30 10.50
CA HIS A 564 35.13 -24.16 10.80
C HIS A 564 34.90 -25.53 10.18
N TRP A 565 35.76 -25.90 9.23
CA TRP A 565 35.69 -27.24 8.62
C TRP A 565 35.80 -28.34 9.65
N ARG A 566 34.90 -29.31 9.61
CA ARG A 566 34.87 -30.48 10.48
C ARG A 566 34.97 -31.73 9.63
N PRO A 567 35.90 -32.67 9.95
CA PRO A 567 35.98 -33.89 9.18
C PRO A 567 34.68 -34.70 9.29
N PRO A 568 34.27 -35.40 8.21
CA PRO A 568 33.05 -36.19 8.20
C PRO A 568 33.08 -37.29 9.28
N ARG A 569 31.97 -37.43 10.00
CA ARG A 569 31.84 -38.39 11.13
C ARG A 569 31.66 -39.86 10.72
N SER A 570 31.54 -40.17 9.39
CA SER A 570 31.39 -41.53 8.87
C SER A 570 32.01 -41.69 7.49
N ALA A 571 32.56 -42.88 7.18
CA ALA A 571 33.20 -43.20 5.89
C ALA A 571 32.27 -43.13 4.65
N ASP A 572 30.95 -43.21 4.85
CA ASP A 572 29.96 -43.13 3.76
C ASP A 572 29.66 -41.71 3.24
N ARG A 573 30.09 -40.67 3.97
CA ARG A 573 29.81 -39.26 3.61
C ARG A 573 30.91 -38.58 2.78
N GLY A 574 31.98 -39.27 2.41
CA GLY A 574 33.09 -38.72 1.58
C GLY A 574 32.80 -38.60 0.09
N ARG A 575 31.58 -38.90 -0.39
CA ARG A 575 31.26 -38.95 -1.82
C ARG A 575 31.06 -37.57 -2.43
N GLY A 576 30.74 -36.52 -1.64
CA GLY A 576 30.50 -35.18 -2.15
C GLY A 576 31.67 -34.57 -2.91
N THR A 577 32.91 -34.72 -2.38
CA THR A 577 34.13 -34.27 -3.05
C THR A 577 34.36 -35.02 -4.36
N LEU A 578 34.03 -36.30 -4.43
CA LEU A 578 34.12 -37.10 -5.65
C LEU A 578 33.13 -36.64 -6.71
N PHE A 579 31.87 -36.32 -6.29
CA PHE A 579 30.88 -35.76 -7.21
C PHE A 579 31.32 -34.40 -7.73
N MET A 580 31.81 -33.50 -6.89
CA MET A 580 32.33 -32.20 -7.33
C MET A 580 33.47 -32.38 -8.34
N ARG A 581 34.39 -33.30 -8.14
CA ARG A 581 35.48 -33.59 -9.09
C ARG A 581 34.98 -34.14 -10.43
N ASN A 582 34.01 -35.05 -10.41
CA ASN A 582 33.48 -35.66 -11.62
C ASN A 582 32.65 -34.69 -12.46
N CYS A 583 32.10 -33.64 -11.82
CA CYS A 583 31.28 -32.63 -12.43
C CYS A 583 32.02 -31.31 -12.75
N SER A 584 33.35 -31.28 -12.64
CA SER A 584 34.19 -30.12 -12.89
C SER A 584 35.44 -30.50 -13.70
N ASP A 585 35.97 -29.52 -14.44
CA ASP A 585 37.24 -29.67 -15.16
C ASP A 585 38.44 -29.36 -14.24
N ASP A 586 38.23 -28.45 -13.27
CA ASP A 586 39.18 -28.17 -12.18
C ASP A 586 38.42 -27.90 -10.87
N LEU A 587 38.91 -28.43 -9.77
CA LEU A 587 38.36 -28.27 -8.43
C LEU A 587 39.47 -27.96 -7.43
N ARG A 588 39.33 -26.81 -6.76
CA ARG A 588 40.22 -26.42 -5.65
C ARG A 588 39.41 -26.24 -4.37
N ILE A 589 39.90 -26.76 -3.28
CA ILE A 589 39.28 -26.64 -1.96
C ILE A 589 40.34 -26.16 -0.98
N ASP A 590 40.16 -24.93 -0.51
CA ASP A 590 41.09 -24.31 0.44
C ASP A 590 40.39 -24.19 1.81
N HIS A 591 41.02 -24.83 2.82
CA HIS A 591 40.57 -24.73 4.21
C HIS A 591 41.50 -23.78 4.98
N GLY A 592 40.90 -22.69 5.51
CA GLY A 592 41.63 -21.70 6.29
C GLY A 592 41.03 -21.47 7.68
N PRO A 593 41.72 -20.70 8.54
CA PRO A 593 41.22 -20.36 9.87
C PRO A 593 39.95 -19.47 9.79
N THR A 594 39.67 -18.85 8.63
CA THR A 594 38.53 -17.94 8.38
C THR A 594 37.43 -18.61 7.57
N GLY A 595 37.47 -19.94 7.34
CA GLY A 595 36.45 -20.68 6.60
C GLY A 595 37.00 -21.53 5.47
N THR A 596 36.08 -22.06 4.65
CA THR A 596 36.39 -22.86 3.47
C THR A 596 36.06 -22.11 2.22
N THR A 597 36.91 -22.20 1.18
CA THR A 597 36.68 -21.70 -0.15
C THR A 597 36.76 -22.87 -1.15
N VAL A 598 35.70 -23.08 -1.91
CA VAL A 598 35.63 -24.07 -2.99
C VAL A 598 35.57 -23.32 -4.31
N VAL A 599 36.49 -23.61 -5.21
CA VAL A 599 36.55 -23.05 -6.56
C VAL A 599 36.34 -24.19 -7.56
N ILE A 600 35.34 -24.04 -8.42
CA ILE A 600 34.91 -25.01 -9.43
C ILE A 600 35.00 -24.34 -10.79
N ARG A 601 35.72 -24.97 -11.74
CA ARG A 601 35.81 -24.54 -13.11
C ARG A 601 35.23 -25.58 -14.03
N ARG A 602 34.39 -25.13 -15.01
CA ARG A 602 33.79 -26.00 -16.01
C ARG A 602 33.59 -25.24 -17.34
N SER A 603 33.93 -25.89 -18.46
CA SER A 603 33.73 -25.35 -19.81
C SER A 603 32.25 -25.18 -20.14
N LEU A 604 31.87 -24.05 -20.76
CA LEU A 604 30.53 -23.77 -21.25
C LEU A 604 30.06 -24.75 -22.32
N ALA A 605 30.96 -25.10 -23.27
CA ALA A 605 30.64 -25.98 -24.38
C ALA A 605 30.74 -27.46 -23.98
N GLU A 606 29.89 -28.31 -24.55
CA GLU A 606 30.10 -29.75 -24.45
C GLU A 606 31.44 -30.11 -25.14
N GLN A 607 32.37 -30.67 -24.37
CA GLN A 607 33.51 -31.33 -24.99
C GLN A 607 32.99 -32.51 -25.76
N ALA A 608 33.30 -32.57 -27.09
CA ALA A 608 32.98 -33.72 -27.89
C ALA A 608 33.58 -34.97 -27.18
N PRO A 609 32.84 -36.08 -27.10
CA PRO A 609 33.39 -37.31 -26.50
C PRO A 609 34.64 -37.72 -27.29
N GLN A 610 35.77 -37.85 -26.56
CA GLN A 610 37.01 -38.42 -27.10
C GLN A 610 36.83 -39.91 -27.39
#